data_263746c785020b59904b2af6e31f2c46
#
_entry.id   263746c785020b59904b2af6e31f2c46
#
_cell.length_a   1.000
_cell.length_b   1.000
_cell.length_c   1.000
_cell.angle_alpha   90.00
_cell.angle_beta   90.00
_cell.angle_gamma   90.00
#
_symmetry.space_group_name_H-M   'P 1'
#
loop_
_entity.id
_entity.type
_entity.pdbx_description
1 polymer ?
#
loop_
_entity_poly.entity_id
_entity_poly.type
_entity_poly.pdbx_seq_one_letter_code
_entity_poly.pdbx_strand_id
1 'polypeptide(L)'
;QFRNSFENTYTRLPLTQLDPRKLIFLPVLVELPGGRKMVITEADLQGYPGLFLNNSTEAPVLKGVFAPYPKKEEQGGHNQLQMLVTEREPYIAATEGTRSFPWRVMAVSKDDSQLLDNDLVYRLAPASKIADTSWIKPGKVAWEWWNAWNLYDVDFKAGINNETYKYYIWFASQHGIEYVILDEGWAVNKQADLMQVVPEIDLEELVEYGRERNVGIILWAGYYAFERDMERVVKHYADMGVKGFKVDFMDRDDQRMVDFLHRAAEVCAEHKMLLDFHGVFKPTGLNRTWPNVLNYEGVFGLEQLKWSAESTDMVKYDVTMPFIRMVAGPMDYTQGAMRNASRGNYRPVHSEPMSQGTRCRQLAEY
;
A
#
# COMPACT_ATOMS: atom_id res chain seq x y z
N GLN A 1 -11.17 1.15 17.78
CA GLN A 1 -9.86 1.77 17.63
C GLN A 1 -9.66 2.09 16.15
N PHE A 2 -9.31 3.33 15.80
CA PHE A 2 -9.07 3.78 14.42
C PHE A 2 -7.60 3.52 14.02
N ARG A 3 -7.18 2.27 14.11
CA ARG A 3 -5.89 1.79 13.63
C ARG A 3 -6.10 0.47 12.91
N ASN A 4 -5.67 0.39 11.66
CA ASN A 4 -5.83 -0.77 10.79
C ASN A 4 -4.83 -0.66 9.63
N SER A 5 -4.17 -1.76 9.28
CA SER A 5 -3.34 -1.85 8.07
C SER A 5 -4.17 -1.90 6.77
N PHE A 6 -5.49 -2.04 6.88
CA PHE A 6 -6.45 -2.19 5.77
C PHE A 6 -6.23 -3.46 4.92
N GLU A 7 -5.59 -4.45 5.49
CA GLU A 7 -5.28 -5.75 4.90
C GLU A 7 -6.18 -6.83 5.51
N ASN A 8 -7.41 -6.93 5.06
CA ASN A 8 -8.35 -7.93 5.57
C ASN A 8 -9.09 -8.66 4.45
N THR A 9 -9.41 -9.92 4.70
CA THR A 9 -10.30 -10.70 3.83
C THR A 9 -11.74 -10.21 3.96
N TYR A 10 -12.56 -10.49 2.94
CA TYR A 10 -13.97 -10.10 2.94
C TYR A 10 -14.86 -11.12 3.64
N THR A 11 -15.82 -10.61 4.39
CA THR A 11 -16.88 -11.41 5.02
C THR A 11 -18.24 -10.95 4.47
N ARG A 12 -18.98 -11.85 3.85
CA ARG A 12 -20.34 -11.60 3.35
C ARG A 12 -21.35 -11.81 4.47
N LEU A 13 -22.02 -10.74 4.88
CA LEU A 13 -23.03 -10.76 5.94
C LEU A 13 -24.27 -9.96 5.54
N PRO A 14 -25.49 -10.39 5.95
CA PRO A 14 -26.65 -9.52 5.96
C PRO A 14 -26.40 -8.28 6.83
N LEU A 15 -26.94 -7.12 6.46
CA LEU A 15 -26.79 -5.89 7.25
C LEU A 15 -27.24 -6.07 8.72
N THR A 16 -28.23 -6.92 8.94
CA THR A 16 -28.77 -7.24 10.28
C THR A 16 -27.82 -8.05 11.17
N GLN A 17 -26.75 -8.63 10.60
CA GLN A 17 -25.75 -9.43 11.31
C GLN A 17 -24.43 -8.70 11.51
N LEU A 18 -24.34 -7.45 11.10
CA LEU A 18 -23.13 -6.65 11.33
C LEU A 18 -23.00 -6.32 12.83
N ASP A 19 -21.80 -6.55 13.37
CA ASP A 19 -21.50 -6.21 14.76
C ASP A 19 -21.41 -4.68 14.93
N PRO A 20 -22.32 -4.04 15.71
CA PRO A 20 -22.33 -2.60 15.88
C PRO A 20 -21.10 -2.01 16.58
N ARG A 21 -20.24 -2.88 17.15
CA ARG A 21 -18.97 -2.47 17.79
C ARG A 21 -17.80 -2.46 16.82
N LYS A 22 -17.99 -2.96 15.58
CA LYS A 22 -16.95 -3.02 14.56
C LYS A 22 -17.10 -1.91 13.55
N LEU A 23 -15.97 -1.39 13.09
CA LEU A 23 -15.90 -0.49 11.95
C LEU A 23 -15.68 -1.30 10.67
N ILE A 24 -16.30 -0.85 9.60
CA ILE A 24 -16.12 -1.39 8.25
C ILE A 24 -15.33 -0.33 7.48
N PHE A 25 -14.14 -0.66 7.00
CA PHE A 25 -13.38 0.23 6.13
C PHE A 25 -13.79 0.06 4.66
N LEU A 26 -13.55 1.08 3.87
CA LEU A 26 -13.89 1.11 2.45
C LEU A 26 -12.77 0.53 1.58
N PRO A 27 -13.06 0.04 0.35
CA PRO A 27 -14.39 -0.06 -0.28
C PRO A 27 -15.26 -1.17 0.30
N VAL A 28 -16.57 -0.99 0.21
CA VAL A 28 -17.57 -1.99 0.64
C VAL A 28 -18.52 -2.31 -0.51
N LEU A 29 -18.70 -3.58 -0.81
CA LEU A 29 -19.68 -4.04 -1.78
C LEU A 29 -20.98 -4.41 -1.07
N VAL A 30 -22.08 -3.82 -1.52
CA VAL A 30 -23.43 -4.08 -1.07
C VAL A 30 -24.23 -4.74 -2.18
N GLU A 31 -24.81 -5.90 -1.90
CA GLU A 31 -25.74 -6.57 -2.80
C GLU A 31 -27.13 -5.96 -2.66
N LEU A 32 -27.70 -5.54 -3.78
CA LEU A 32 -29.02 -4.90 -3.85
C LEU A 32 -30.06 -5.88 -4.41
N PRO A 33 -31.37 -5.64 -4.15
CA PRO A 33 -32.44 -6.42 -4.76
C PRO A 33 -32.35 -6.44 -6.30
N GLY A 34 -32.69 -7.58 -6.90
CA GLY A 34 -32.65 -7.77 -8.34
C GLY A 34 -31.24 -8.02 -8.91
N GLY A 35 -30.30 -8.47 -8.09
CA GLY A 35 -28.95 -8.86 -8.52
C GLY A 35 -27.99 -7.69 -8.78
N ARG A 36 -28.44 -6.46 -8.59
CA ARG A 36 -27.59 -5.26 -8.70
C ARG A 36 -26.60 -5.21 -7.55
N LYS A 37 -25.49 -4.51 -7.77
CA LYS A 37 -24.46 -4.28 -6.75
C LYS A 37 -24.14 -2.81 -6.61
N MET A 38 -23.66 -2.43 -5.44
CA MET A 38 -23.21 -1.08 -5.15
C MET A 38 -21.90 -1.15 -4.38
N VAL A 39 -20.86 -0.51 -4.90
CA VAL A 39 -19.61 -0.30 -4.15
C VAL A 39 -19.66 1.08 -3.53
N ILE A 40 -19.48 1.13 -2.20
CA ILE A 40 -19.35 2.39 -1.46
C ILE A 40 -17.86 2.65 -1.26
N THR A 41 -17.42 3.84 -1.68
CA THR A 41 -16.03 4.30 -1.51
C THR A 41 -15.98 5.84 -1.40
N GLU A 42 -14.78 6.42 -1.55
CA GLU A 42 -14.54 7.87 -1.51
C GLU A 42 -13.64 8.28 -2.67
N ALA A 43 -13.67 9.56 -3.01
CA ALA A 43 -12.73 10.17 -3.91
C ALA A 43 -12.35 11.58 -3.43
N ASP A 44 -11.20 12.10 -3.90
CA ASP A 44 -10.68 13.42 -3.55
C ASP A 44 -10.57 13.63 -2.03
N LEU A 45 -9.96 12.65 -1.35
CA LEU A 45 -9.75 12.73 0.10
C LEU A 45 -8.54 13.63 0.39
N GLN A 46 -8.82 14.85 0.82
CA GLN A 46 -7.81 15.87 1.16
C GLN A 46 -8.24 16.62 2.41
N GLY A 47 -7.32 16.85 3.36
CA GLY A 47 -7.54 17.67 4.55
C GLY A 47 -8.76 17.23 5.37
N TYR A 48 -9.09 15.93 5.35
CA TYR A 48 -10.25 15.35 6.01
C TYR A 48 -10.01 13.86 6.27
N PRO A 49 -10.58 13.26 7.35
CA PRO A 49 -10.40 11.83 7.62
C PRO A 49 -11.17 10.94 6.64
N GLY A 50 -10.66 9.73 6.44
CA GLY A 50 -11.32 8.67 5.69
C GLY A 50 -12.61 8.19 6.34
N LEU A 51 -13.52 7.70 5.51
CA LEU A 51 -14.85 7.21 5.94
C LEU A 51 -14.76 5.74 6.33
N PHE A 52 -15.20 5.44 7.54
CA PHE A 52 -15.64 4.11 7.96
C PHE A 52 -17.14 4.02 7.97
N LEU A 53 -17.67 2.80 7.88
CA LEU A 53 -19.08 2.52 8.07
C LEU A 53 -19.29 1.71 9.35
N ASN A 54 -20.45 1.87 9.95
CA ASN A 54 -20.87 1.11 11.12
C ASN A 54 -22.38 0.82 11.03
N ASN A 55 -22.80 -0.30 11.56
CA ASN A 55 -24.22 -0.57 11.79
C ASN A 55 -24.59 -0.08 13.19
N SER A 56 -25.03 1.16 13.30
CA SER A 56 -25.41 1.72 14.60
C SER A 56 -26.83 1.31 15.00
N THR A 57 -27.01 0.13 15.55
CA THR A 57 -28.18 -0.30 16.34
C THR A 57 -29.50 -0.51 15.61
N GLU A 58 -29.80 0.15 14.51
CA GLU A 58 -31.05 0.00 13.76
C GLU A 58 -30.75 -0.58 12.37
N ALA A 59 -30.83 -1.89 12.24
CA ALA A 59 -30.75 -2.56 10.96
C ALA A 59 -31.96 -2.21 10.08
N PRO A 60 -31.78 -2.03 8.77
CA PRO A 60 -30.57 -2.24 7.97
C PRO A 60 -29.89 -0.92 7.54
N VAL A 61 -29.36 -0.16 8.44
CA VAL A 61 -28.75 1.16 8.17
C VAL A 61 -27.23 1.10 8.36
N LEU A 62 -26.49 1.67 7.41
CA LEU A 62 -25.06 1.94 7.53
C LEU A 62 -24.86 3.43 7.85
N LYS A 63 -24.12 3.72 8.91
CA LYS A 63 -23.77 5.06 9.35
C LYS A 63 -22.29 5.35 9.09
N GLY A 64 -22.00 6.53 8.57
CA GLY A 64 -20.62 7.02 8.43
C GLY A 64 -19.99 7.33 9.78
N VAL A 65 -18.75 6.91 9.96
CA VAL A 65 -17.94 7.16 11.16
C VAL A 65 -16.56 7.62 10.71
N PHE A 66 -15.98 8.58 11.43
CA PHE A 66 -14.67 9.14 11.10
C PHE A 66 -13.74 9.07 12.30
N ALA A 67 -12.46 8.88 12.05
CA ALA A 67 -11.45 9.00 13.08
C ALA A 67 -11.39 10.44 13.59
N PRO A 68 -11.51 10.69 14.91
CA PRO A 68 -11.27 12.01 15.46
C PRO A 68 -9.82 12.45 15.27
N TYR A 69 -9.60 13.76 15.17
CA TYR A 69 -8.28 14.34 14.95
C TYR A 69 -7.29 13.92 16.04
N PRO A 70 -6.04 13.55 15.68
CA PRO A 70 -5.01 13.22 16.67
C PRO A 70 -4.63 14.43 17.50
N LYS A 71 -4.71 14.30 18.84
CA LYS A 71 -4.27 15.32 19.78
C LYS A 71 -2.87 15.05 20.31
N LYS A 72 -2.61 13.79 20.70
CA LYS A 72 -1.33 13.34 21.19
C LYS A 72 -0.92 12.06 20.47
N GLU A 73 0.35 12.02 20.10
CA GLU A 73 0.96 10.88 19.43
C GLU A 73 2.28 10.52 20.11
N GLU A 74 2.58 9.23 20.14
CA GLU A 74 3.80 8.70 20.73
C GLU A 74 4.45 7.73 19.73
N GLN A 75 5.78 7.82 19.60
CA GLN A 75 6.53 6.87 18.78
C GLN A 75 6.36 5.45 19.30
N GLY A 76 6.13 4.51 18.40
CA GLY A 76 5.90 3.11 18.76
C GLY A 76 5.62 2.23 17.54
N GLY A 77 4.84 1.18 17.76
CA GLY A 77 4.47 0.23 16.71
C GLY A 77 5.63 -0.65 16.24
N HIS A 78 5.52 -1.16 15.00
CA HIS A 78 6.54 -2.02 14.42
C HIS A 78 7.89 -1.27 14.37
N ASN A 79 8.90 -1.84 14.99
CA ASN A 79 10.28 -1.32 15.05
C ASN A 79 10.40 0.20 15.36
N GLN A 80 9.45 0.77 16.11
CA GLN A 80 9.40 2.21 16.45
C GLN A 80 9.20 3.13 15.21
N LEU A 81 8.59 2.61 14.16
CA LEU A 81 8.42 3.29 12.86
C LEU A 81 7.03 3.92 12.68
N GLN A 82 6.22 3.95 13.74
CA GLN A 82 4.88 4.52 13.73
C GLN A 82 4.72 5.62 14.78
N MET A 83 3.78 6.53 14.55
CA MET A 83 3.26 7.44 15.56
C MET A 83 1.87 6.95 15.99
N LEU A 84 1.78 6.43 17.22
CA LEU A 84 0.56 5.89 17.78
C LEU A 84 -0.26 7.00 18.43
N VAL A 85 -1.51 7.16 18.01
CA VAL A 85 -2.41 8.16 18.59
C VAL A 85 -2.87 7.70 19.98
N THR A 86 -2.45 8.41 21.02
CA THR A 86 -2.78 8.11 22.42
C THR A 86 -3.92 8.97 22.94
N GLU A 87 -4.16 10.14 22.35
CA GLU A 87 -5.28 11.03 22.68
C GLU A 87 -5.86 11.65 21.40
N ARG A 88 -7.17 11.82 21.36
CA ARG A 88 -7.86 12.42 20.20
C ARG A 88 -8.68 13.63 20.62
N GLU A 89 -8.82 14.58 19.71
CA GLU A 89 -9.67 15.77 19.88
C GLU A 89 -11.17 15.40 19.76
N PRO A 90 -12.09 16.26 20.26
CA PRO A 90 -13.53 16.03 20.14
C PRO A 90 -14.10 16.37 18.75
N TYR A 91 -13.25 16.70 17.79
CA TYR A 91 -13.61 16.98 16.39
C TYR A 91 -12.84 16.03 15.44
N ILE A 92 -13.33 15.90 14.22
CA ILE A 92 -12.76 14.96 13.23
C ILE A 92 -11.75 15.63 12.30
N ALA A 93 -11.87 16.94 12.08
CA ALA A 93 -10.99 17.71 11.21
C ALA A 93 -10.91 19.17 11.65
N ALA A 94 -9.73 19.77 11.45
CA ALA A 94 -9.51 21.20 11.49
C ALA A 94 -9.38 21.70 10.03
N THR A 95 -10.27 22.60 9.60
CA THR A 95 -10.35 23.08 8.22
C THR A 95 -10.52 24.58 8.17
N GLU A 96 -10.11 25.19 7.06
CA GLU A 96 -10.45 26.56 6.77
C GLU A 96 -11.95 26.72 6.45
N GLY A 97 -12.49 27.93 6.59
CA GLY A 97 -13.92 28.20 6.54
C GLY A 97 -14.62 27.79 5.24
N THR A 98 -13.96 27.95 4.09
CA THR A 98 -14.49 27.61 2.78
C THR A 98 -13.62 26.55 2.11
N ARG A 99 -14.21 25.40 1.79
CA ARG A 99 -13.50 24.31 1.13
C ARG A 99 -14.45 23.34 0.41
N SER A 100 -13.92 22.54 -0.51
CA SER A 100 -14.57 21.34 -1.00
C SER A 100 -14.33 20.17 -0.04
N PHE A 101 -15.31 19.28 0.06
CA PHE A 101 -15.21 18.06 0.87
C PHE A 101 -15.02 16.83 -0.04
N PRO A 102 -14.42 15.76 0.48
CA PRO A 102 -14.26 14.51 -0.28
C PRO A 102 -15.62 13.97 -0.77
N TRP A 103 -15.61 13.38 -1.97
CA TRP A 103 -16.78 12.69 -2.51
C TRP A 103 -17.08 11.41 -1.75
N ARG A 104 -18.36 11.16 -1.47
CA ARG A 104 -18.88 9.87 -1.04
C ARG A 104 -19.45 9.18 -2.26
N VAL A 105 -18.76 8.14 -2.74
CA VAL A 105 -19.05 7.50 -4.03
C VAL A 105 -19.87 6.24 -3.81
N MET A 106 -20.97 6.10 -4.55
CA MET A 106 -21.77 4.90 -4.64
C MET A 106 -21.83 4.45 -6.09
N ALA A 107 -20.94 3.54 -6.48
CA ALA A 107 -20.90 2.96 -7.81
C ALA A 107 -21.94 1.83 -7.92
N VAL A 108 -23.04 2.08 -8.61
CA VAL A 108 -24.14 1.11 -8.78
C VAL A 108 -23.98 0.42 -10.12
N SER A 109 -23.97 -0.91 -10.10
CA SER A 109 -23.86 -1.76 -11.29
C SER A 109 -25.04 -2.71 -11.46
N LYS A 110 -25.31 -3.09 -12.71
CA LYS A 110 -26.29 -4.12 -13.04
C LYS A 110 -25.69 -5.51 -13.06
N ASP A 111 -24.41 -5.61 -13.39
CA ASP A 111 -23.62 -6.83 -13.41
C ASP A 111 -22.19 -6.57 -12.92
N ASP A 112 -21.44 -7.63 -12.64
CA ASP A 112 -20.12 -7.53 -12.01
C ASP A 112 -19.08 -6.93 -12.95
N SER A 113 -19.20 -7.12 -14.26
CA SER A 113 -18.23 -6.61 -15.23
C SER A 113 -18.10 -5.10 -15.18
N GLN A 114 -19.20 -4.38 -14.90
CA GLN A 114 -19.22 -2.93 -14.79
C GLN A 114 -18.41 -2.39 -13.58
N LEU A 115 -18.10 -3.24 -12.60
CA LEU A 115 -17.26 -2.85 -11.47
C LEU A 115 -15.77 -2.91 -11.80
N LEU A 116 -15.36 -3.85 -12.67
CA LEU A 116 -13.96 -3.99 -13.09
C LEU A 116 -13.47 -2.80 -13.91
N ASP A 117 -14.35 -2.21 -14.70
CA ASP A 117 -14.05 -1.12 -15.62
C ASP A 117 -14.41 0.27 -15.03
N ASN A 118 -14.54 0.35 -13.72
CA ASN A 118 -15.00 1.56 -13.03
C ASN A 118 -13.83 2.47 -12.66
N ASP A 119 -13.80 3.68 -13.22
CA ASP A 119 -12.78 4.70 -12.98
C ASP A 119 -13.31 5.96 -12.24
N LEU A 120 -14.47 5.87 -11.58
CA LEU A 120 -15.12 7.01 -10.93
C LEU A 120 -14.22 7.69 -9.91
N VAL A 121 -13.51 6.94 -9.08
CA VAL A 121 -12.60 7.49 -8.07
C VAL A 121 -11.51 8.35 -8.71
N TYR A 122 -10.89 7.83 -9.76
CA TYR A 122 -9.89 8.56 -10.53
C TYR A 122 -10.46 9.82 -11.17
N ARG A 123 -11.63 9.73 -11.80
CA ARG A 123 -12.25 10.85 -12.53
C ARG A 123 -12.74 11.97 -11.62
N LEU A 124 -13.12 11.66 -10.38
CA LEU A 124 -13.57 12.63 -9.38
C LEU A 124 -12.42 13.36 -8.68
N ALA A 125 -11.22 12.83 -8.75
CA ALA A 125 -10.04 13.48 -8.18
C ALA A 125 -9.60 14.70 -9.02
N PRO A 126 -8.91 15.68 -8.42
CA PRO A 126 -8.35 16.84 -9.14
C PRO A 126 -7.36 16.43 -10.24
N ALA A 127 -7.20 17.31 -11.22
CA ALA A 127 -6.20 17.13 -12.27
C ALA A 127 -4.77 17.10 -11.71
N SER A 128 -3.84 16.54 -12.51
CA SER A 128 -2.43 16.48 -12.14
C SER A 128 -1.85 17.85 -11.81
N LYS A 129 -1.12 17.90 -10.70
CA LYS A 129 -0.28 19.05 -10.30
C LYS A 129 1.13 18.98 -10.87
N ILE A 130 1.52 17.85 -11.49
CA ILE A 130 2.81 17.67 -12.14
C ILE A 130 2.65 18.03 -13.62
N ALA A 131 3.34 19.09 -14.06
CA ALA A 131 3.28 19.56 -15.44
C ALA A 131 4.03 18.64 -16.42
N ASP A 132 5.20 18.17 -16.05
CA ASP A 132 6.01 17.22 -16.82
C ASP A 132 6.03 15.85 -16.12
N THR A 133 5.32 14.89 -16.68
CA THR A 133 5.26 13.51 -16.20
C THR A 133 6.20 12.56 -16.93
N SER A 134 7.05 13.06 -17.83
CA SER A 134 7.92 12.24 -18.68
C SER A 134 8.95 11.41 -17.91
N TRP A 135 9.31 11.85 -16.71
CA TRP A 135 10.22 11.16 -15.81
C TRP A 135 9.57 10.00 -15.01
N ILE A 136 8.24 9.99 -14.92
CA ILE A 136 7.49 8.93 -14.23
C ILE A 136 7.50 7.69 -15.12
N LYS A 137 8.17 6.64 -14.64
CA LYS A 137 8.31 5.38 -15.37
C LYS A 137 7.76 4.24 -14.51
N PRO A 138 6.52 3.82 -14.73
CA PRO A 138 6.02 2.57 -14.15
C PRO A 138 6.85 1.39 -14.63
N GLY A 139 6.98 0.36 -13.80
CA GLY A 139 7.76 -0.82 -14.16
C GLY A 139 7.56 -1.95 -13.16
N LYS A 140 8.14 -3.11 -13.48
CA LYS A 140 8.18 -4.28 -12.61
C LYS A 140 9.25 -4.10 -11.55
N VAL A 141 9.05 -4.76 -10.42
CA VAL A 141 9.95 -4.72 -9.26
C VAL A 141 10.42 -6.11 -8.90
N ALA A 142 11.73 -6.29 -8.67
CA ALA A 142 12.24 -7.43 -7.93
C ALA A 142 12.30 -7.04 -6.44
N TRP A 143 11.58 -7.81 -5.62
CA TRP A 143 11.38 -7.53 -4.20
C TRP A 143 11.88 -8.71 -3.35
N GLU A 144 12.96 -8.49 -2.61
CA GLU A 144 13.67 -9.54 -1.89
C GLU A 144 12.95 -10.01 -0.62
N TRP A 145 12.15 -9.16 0.00
CA TRP A 145 11.35 -9.51 1.17
C TRP A 145 10.38 -10.68 0.90
N TRP A 146 9.92 -10.82 -0.36
CA TRP A 146 9.00 -11.88 -0.75
C TRP A 146 9.53 -13.27 -0.38
N ASN A 147 10.82 -13.53 -0.53
CA ASN A 147 11.48 -14.77 -0.18
C ASN A 147 12.50 -14.62 0.96
N ALA A 148 12.35 -13.60 1.81
CA ALA A 148 13.20 -13.32 2.97
C ALA A 148 14.69 -13.26 2.61
N TRP A 149 15.04 -12.52 1.55
CA TRP A 149 16.41 -12.35 1.03
C TRP A 149 17.12 -13.64 0.65
N ASN A 150 16.42 -14.77 0.51
CA ASN A 150 17.05 -16.04 0.17
C ASN A 150 17.53 -16.05 -1.28
N LEU A 151 18.72 -16.60 -1.45
CA LEU A 151 19.28 -16.98 -2.74
C LEU A 151 19.84 -18.41 -2.63
N TYR A 152 19.85 -19.12 -3.76
CA TYR A 152 20.41 -20.46 -3.88
C TYR A 152 21.53 -20.47 -4.90
N ASP A 153 22.45 -21.41 -4.78
CA ASP A 153 23.59 -21.60 -5.70
C ASP A 153 24.48 -20.35 -5.85
N VAL A 154 24.70 -19.65 -4.75
CA VAL A 154 25.62 -18.52 -4.64
C VAL A 154 26.77 -18.84 -3.69
N ASP A 155 27.94 -18.22 -3.89
CA ASP A 155 29.15 -18.44 -3.11
C ASP A 155 29.33 -17.50 -1.92
N PHE A 156 28.26 -16.75 -1.60
CA PHE A 156 28.19 -15.83 -0.46
C PHE A 156 26.96 -16.12 0.41
N LYS A 157 26.94 -15.56 1.60
CA LYS A 157 25.78 -15.66 2.50
C LYS A 157 24.73 -14.64 2.08
N ALA A 158 23.57 -15.12 1.58
CA ALA A 158 22.44 -14.28 1.26
C ALA A 158 21.87 -13.59 2.52
N GLY A 159 21.36 -12.37 2.36
CA GLY A 159 20.80 -11.54 3.43
C GLY A 159 20.86 -10.06 3.07
N ILE A 160 20.78 -9.20 4.09
CA ILE A 160 20.90 -7.74 3.92
C ILE A 160 22.39 -7.40 3.74
N ASN A 161 22.88 -7.43 2.52
CA ASN A 161 24.27 -7.09 2.14
C ASN A 161 24.37 -6.78 0.64
N ASN A 162 25.45 -6.13 0.24
CA ASN A 162 25.64 -5.69 -1.15
C ASN A 162 25.67 -6.84 -2.15
N GLU A 163 26.25 -7.99 -1.82
CA GLU A 163 26.30 -9.14 -2.73
C GLU A 163 24.91 -9.62 -3.09
N THR A 164 24.01 -9.73 -2.11
CA THR A 164 22.63 -10.11 -2.33
C THR A 164 21.91 -9.11 -3.23
N TYR A 165 21.99 -7.81 -2.94
CA TYR A 165 21.31 -6.80 -3.76
C TYR A 165 21.92 -6.67 -5.16
N LYS A 166 23.22 -6.83 -5.34
CA LYS A 166 23.83 -6.92 -6.67
C LYS A 166 23.30 -8.11 -7.47
N TYR A 167 23.05 -9.24 -6.83
CA TYR A 167 22.42 -10.39 -7.48
C TYR A 167 20.99 -10.05 -7.95
N TYR A 168 20.16 -9.42 -7.11
CA TYR A 168 18.82 -8.99 -7.49
C TYR A 168 18.84 -7.96 -8.63
N ILE A 169 19.76 -7.00 -8.60
CA ILE A 169 19.92 -6.00 -9.67
C ILE A 169 20.37 -6.67 -10.97
N TRP A 170 21.33 -7.58 -10.90
CA TRP A 170 21.76 -8.37 -12.06
C TRP A 170 20.60 -9.18 -12.64
N PHE A 171 19.86 -9.91 -11.81
CA PHE A 171 18.70 -10.69 -12.22
C PHE A 171 17.63 -9.79 -12.88
N ALA A 172 17.31 -8.66 -12.26
CA ALA A 172 16.37 -7.68 -12.79
C ALA A 172 16.79 -7.22 -14.20
N SER A 173 18.07 -6.90 -14.38
CA SER A 173 18.61 -6.48 -15.70
C SER A 173 18.49 -7.54 -16.78
N GLN A 174 18.68 -8.83 -16.42
CA GLN A 174 18.59 -9.95 -17.38
C GLN A 174 17.14 -10.27 -17.79
N HIS A 175 16.15 -9.90 -16.95
CA HIS A 175 14.75 -10.26 -17.14
C HIS A 175 13.85 -9.07 -17.48
N GLY A 176 14.43 -7.88 -17.76
CA GLY A 176 13.67 -6.69 -18.11
C GLY A 176 12.76 -6.23 -16.96
N ILE A 177 13.28 -6.29 -15.74
CA ILE A 177 12.66 -5.74 -14.53
C ILE A 177 13.29 -4.38 -14.27
N GLU A 178 12.48 -3.36 -14.14
CA GLU A 178 12.93 -1.96 -14.12
C GLU A 178 13.50 -1.54 -12.76
N TYR A 179 13.05 -2.18 -11.66
CA TYR A 179 13.40 -1.74 -10.30
C TYR A 179 13.74 -2.90 -9.37
N VAL A 180 14.52 -2.56 -8.35
CA VAL A 180 14.70 -3.38 -7.14
C VAL A 180 14.30 -2.54 -5.95
N ILE A 181 13.45 -3.07 -5.05
CA ILE A 181 13.20 -2.47 -3.73
C ILE A 181 14.20 -3.05 -2.74
N LEU A 182 14.88 -2.20 -1.98
CA LEU A 182 15.53 -2.56 -0.74
C LEU A 182 14.49 -2.41 0.37
N ASP A 183 13.94 -3.52 0.85
CA ASP A 183 12.94 -3.55 1.91
C ASP A 183 13.54 -3.28 3.29
N GLU A 184 12.77 -3.39 4.37
CA GLU A 184 13.20 -3.04 5.72
C GLU A 184 14.53 -3.73 6.08
N GLY A 185 15.49 -2.95 6.58
CA GLY A 185 16.79 -3.45 7.07
C GLY A 185 18.02 -2.82 6.43
N TRP A 186 17.89 -2.07 5.33
CA TRP A 186 19.00 -1.29 4.76
C TRP A 186 19.39 -0.08 5.63
N ALA A 187 18.46 0.47 6.40
CA ALA A 187 18.70 1.52 7.40
C ALA A 187 18.67 0.93 8.82
N VAL A 188 19.35 1.59 9.75
CA VAL A 188 19.46 1.13 11.15
C VAL A 188 18.09 1.05 11.80
N ASN A 189 17.72 -0.14 12.27
CA ASN A 189 16.42 -0.43 12.82
C ASN A 189 16.18 0.27 14.18
N LYS A 190 14.90 0.56 14.50
CA LYS A 190 14.44 1.16 15.76
C LYS A 190 14.91 2.61 16.02
N GLN A 191 15.64 3.22 15.12
CA GLN A 191 16.11 4.60 15.22
C GLN A 191 15.15 5.60 14.56
N ALA A 192 14.32 5.12 13.63
CA ALA A 192 13.51 5.97 12.74
C ALA A 192 14.34 7.07 12.07
N ASP A 193 15.53 6.72 11.57
CA ASP A 193 16.48 7.62 10.94
C ASP A 193 17.00 7.00 9.65
N LEU A 194 16.44 7.42 8.53
CA LEU A 194 16.80 6.92 7.20
C LEU A 194 18.17 7.39 6.71
N MET A 195 18.84 8.29 7.43
CA MET A 195 20.20 8.71 7.12
C MET A 195 21.27 7.76 7.69
N GLN A 196 20.87 6.80 8.52
CA GLN A 196 21.76 5.81 9.10
C GLN A 196 21.66 4.47 8.35
N VAL A 197 22.43 4.33 7.28
CA VAL A 197 22.57 3.08 6.53
C VAL A 197 23.32 2.05 7.39
N VAL A 198 22.90 0.77 7.33
CA VAL A 198 23.64 -0.30 8.02
C VAL A 198 25.01 -0.54 7.37
N PRO A 199 26.03 -0.97 8.14
CA PRO A 199 27.41 -1.10 7.61
C PRO A 199 27.57 -2.18 6.54
N GLU A 200 26.62 -3.11 6.41
CA GLU A 200 26.60 -4.16 5.40
C GLU A 200 26.13 -3.67 4.02
N ILE A 201 25.62 -2.43 3.92
CA ILE A 201 25.07 -1.83 2.71
C ILE A 201 25.88 -0.59 2.32
N ASP A 202 26.42 -0.59 1.12
CA ASP A 202 26.92 0.57 0.41
C ASP A 202 25.87 0.96 -0.65
N LEU A 203 25.02 1.94 -0.32
CA LEU A 203 23.95 2.38 -1.20
C LEU A 203 24.48 3.08 -2.46
N GLU A 204 25.55 3.85 -2.35
CA GLU A 204 26.13 4.54 -3.51
C GLU A 204 26.61 3.51 -4.54
N GLU A 205 27.29 2.46 -4.07
CA GLU A 205 27.71 1.34 -4.93
C GLU A 205 26.50 0.63 -5.58
N LEU A 206 25.44 0.36 -4.83
CA LEU A 206 24.23 -0.30 -5.36
C LEU A 206 23.49 0.55 -6.39
N VAL A 207 23.36 1.84 -6.14
CA VAL A 207 22.72 2.79 -7.07
C VAL A 207 23.52 2.88 -8.37
N GLU A 208 24.85 2.97 -8.29
CA GLU A 208 25.73 3.02 -9.47
C GLU A 208 25.65 1.69 -10.25
N TYR A 209 25.74 0.56 -9.55
CA TYR A 209 25.62 -0.78 -10.14
C TYR A 209 24.28 -0.98 -10.87
N GLY A 210 23.19 -0.46 -10.29
CA GLY A 210 21.86 -0.44 -10.90
C GLY A 210 21.81 0.47 -12.13
N ARG A 211 22.35 1.68 -12.03
CA ARG A 211 22.42 2.65 -13.13
C ARG A 211 23.12 2.08 -14.37
N GLU A 212 24.25 1.41 -14.20
CA GLU A 212 24.99 0.75 -15.28
C GLU A 212 24.18 -0.36 -15.99
N ARG A 213 23.15 -0.90 -15.30
CA ARG A 213 22.30 -2.01 -15.78
C ARG A 213 20.89 -1.59 -16.14
N ASN A 214 20.60 -0.28 -16.11
CA ASN A 214 19.27 0.28 -16.30
C ASN A 214 18.23 -0.27 -15.32
N VAL A 215 18.62 -0.52 -14.07
CA VAL A 215 17.75 -0.94 -12.98
C VAL A 215 17.73 0.16 -11.91
N GLY A 216 16.56 0.68 -11.61
CA GLY A 216 16.38 1.70 -10.58
C GLY A 216 16.30 1.10 -9.18
N ILE A 217 16.81 1.82 -8.19
CA ILE A 217 16.68 1.45 -6.78
C ILE A 217 15.54 2.22 -6.14
N ILE A 218 14.68 1.52 -5.40
CA ILE A 218 13.63 2.06 -4.55
C ILE A 218 13.95 1.65 -3.12
N LEU A 219 13.79 2.55 -2.17
CA LEU A 219 14.07 2.31 -0.76
C LEU A 219 12.78 2.16 0.04
N TRP A 220 12.73 1.18 0.92
CA TRP A 220 11.67 1.05 1.90
C TRP A 220 11.86 2.06 3.04
N ALA A 221 10.77 2.61 3.55
CA ALA A 221 10.77 3.51 4.68
C ALA A 221 9.54 3.29 5.55
N GLY A 222 9.72 3.14 6.85
CA GLY A 222 8.59 3.25 7.78
C GLY A 222 8.06 4.68 7.83
N TYR A 223 6.75 4.83 7.94
CA TYR A 223 6.06 6.12 7.91
C TYR A 223 6.74 7.20 8.76
N TYR A 224 7.00 6.91 10.05
CA TYR A 224 7.55 7.92 10.95
C TYR A 224 9.00 8.30 10.61
N ALA A 225 9.81 7.33 10.21
CA ALA A 225 11.17 7.60 9.77
C ALA A 225 11.21 8.50 8.53
N PHE A 226 10.23 8.34 7.63
CA PHE A 226 10.09 9.18 6.44
C PHE A 226 9.55 10.57 6.77
N GLU A 227 8.47 10.67 7.59
CA GLU A 227 7.84 11.94 7.95
C GLU A 227 8.79 12.87 8.70
N ARG A 228 9.60 12.33 9.61
CA ARG A 228 10.45 13.08 10.54
C ARG A 228 11.41 14.04 9.86
N ASP A 229 12.04 13.61 8.77
CA ASP A 229 13.06 14.36 8.05
C ASP A 229 12.81 14.35 6.52
N MET A 230 11.55 14.36 6.10
CA MET A 230 11.11 14.08 4.73
C MET A 230 11.89 14.83 3.67
N GLU A 231 11.96 16.16 3.74
CA GLU A 231 12.61 16.98 2.72
C GLU A 231 14.11 16.67 2.59
N ARG A 232 14.78 16.46 3.73
CA ARG A 232 16.19 16.10 3.76
C ARG A 232 16.44 14.71 3.19
N VAL A 233 15.63 13.74 3.59
CA VAL A 233 15.74 12.34 3.15
C VAL A 233 15.47 12.24 1.64
N VAL A 234 14.37 12.82 1.16
CA VAL A 234 14.00 12.77 -0.25
C VAL A 234 15.06 13.43 -1.11
N LYS A 235 15.52 14.64 -0.73
CA LYS A 235 16.58 15.33 -1.46
C LYS A 235 17.89 14.52 -1.50
N HIS A 236 18.32 14.00 -0.36
CA HIS A 236 19.58 13.25 -0.25
C HIS A 236 19.59 12.03 -1.18
N TYR A 237 18.55 11.21 -1.12
CA TYR A 237 18.48 9.99 -1.93
C TYR A 237 18.15 10.26 -3.40
N ALA A 238 17.43 11.31 -3.73
CA ALA A 238 17.27 11.76 -5.11
C ALA A 238 18.61 12.22 -5.73
N ASP A 239 19.41 13.00 -5.00
CA ASP A 239 20.75 13.44 -5.42
C ASP A 239 21.68 12.23 -5.63
N MET A 240 21.58 11.19 -4.82
CA MET A 240 22.31 9.93 -4.98
C MET A 240 21.87 9.15 -6.24
N GLY A 241 20.63 9.32 -6.70
CA GLY A 241 20.09 8.64 -7.89
C GLY A 241 19.05 7.56 -7.61
N VAL A 242 18.61 7.42 -6.36
CA VAL A 242 17.46 6.57 -5.97
C VAL A 242 16.20 7.02 -6.71
N LYS A 243 15.30 6.09 -7.05
CA LYS A 243 14.15 6.37 -7.91
C LYS A 243 12.84 6.57 -7.15
N GLY A 244 12.77 6.18 -5.90
CA GLY A 244 11.54 6.33 -5.12
C GLY A 244 11.61 5.68 -3.75
N PHE A 245 10.46 5.74 -3.07
CA PHE A 245 10.25 5.12 -1.77
C PHE A 245 9.01 4.24 -1.76
N LYS A 246 9.12 3.08 -1.11
CA LYS A 246 8.02 2.32 -0.57
C LYS A 246 7.85 2.76 0.87
N VAL A 247 6.76 3.48 1.19
CA VAL A 247 6.49 3.99 2.54
C VAL A 247 5.42 3.17 3.20
N ASP A 248 5.69 2.65 4.41
CA ASP A 248 4.91 1.62 5.04
C ASP A 248 4.48 1.97 6.48
N PHE A 249 3.49 1.23 7.00
CA PHE A 249 3.00 1.30 8.38
C PHE A 249 2.27 2.59 8.77
N MET A 250 1.53 3.24 7.86
CA MET A 250 0.64 4.34 8.20
C MET A 250 -0.47 3.89 9.15
N ASP A 251 -1.14 2.77 8.86
CA ASP A 251 -2.15 2.08 9.68
C ASP A 251 -3.32 2.96 10.15
N ARG A 252 -3.59 4.08 9.51
CA ARG A 252 -4.65 5.02 9.89
C ARG A 252 -5.02 5.93 8.72
N ASP A 253 -6.18 6.58 8.82
CA ASP A 253 -6.74 7.48 7.82
C ASP A 253 -7.38 8.74 8.42
N ASP A 254 -6.95 9.17 9.64
CA ASP A 254 -7.33 10.46 10.17
C ASP A 254 -6.74 11.60 9.31
N GLN A 255 -7.25 12.82 9.50
CA GLN A 255 -6.85 13.97 8.69
C GLN A 255 -5.34 14.11 8.60
N ARG A 256 -4.61 13.97 9.71
CA ARG A 256 -3.15 14.14 9.73
C ARG A 256 -2.43 13.14 8.83
N MET A 257 -2.90 11.88 8.80
CA MET A 257 -2.34 10.87 7.91
C MET A 257 -2.68 11.13 6.43
N VAL A 258 -3.90 11.58 6.16
CA VAL A 258 -4.28 12.00 4.80
C VAL A 258 -3.40 13.15 4.32
N ASP A 259 -3.17 14.15 5.16
CA ASP A 259 -2.31 15.30 4.84
C ASP A 259 -0.84 14.86 4.62
N PHE A 260 -0.36 13.88 5.39
CA PHE A 260 0.95 13.28 5.19
C PHE A 260 1.11 12.68 3.79
N LEU A 261 0.14 11.90 3.30
CA LEU A 261 0.23 11.29 1.96
C LEU A 261 0.33 12.34 0.86
N HIS A 262 -0.45 13.44 0.97
CA HIS A 262 -0.40 14.54 0.01
C HIS A 262 0.96 15.26 0.04
N ARG A 263 1.49 15.55 1.24
CA ARG A 263 2.81 16.18 1.40
C ARG A 263 3.93 15.28 0.88
N ALA A 264 3.89 13.98 1.19
CA ALA A 264 4.88 13.02 0.69
C ALA A 264 4.88 12.98 -0.85
N ALA A 265 3.68 12.94 -1.46
CA ALA A 265 3.54 12.95 -2.91
C ALA A 265 4.13 14.23 -3.54
N GLU A 266 3.87 15.39 -2.96
CA GLU A 266 4.37 16.69 -3.42
C GLU A 266 5.89 16.77 -3.31
N VAL A 267 6.46 16.52 -2.13
CA VAL A 267 7.91 16.57 -1.89
C VAL A 267 8.66 15.59 -2.79
N CYS A 268 8.13 14.37 -2.94
CA CYS A 268 8.73 13.39 -3.87
C CYS A 268 8.63 13.84 -5.33
N ALA A 269 7.52 14.48 -5.74
CA ALA A 269 7.37 14.99 -7.10
C ALA A 269 8.38 16.10 -7.43
N GLU A 270 8.65 17.01 -6.49
CA GLU A 270 9.67 18.07 -6.63
C GLU A 270 11.07 17.51 -6.92
N HIS A 271 11.37 16.33 -6.39
CA HIS A 271 12.64 15.64 -6.56
C HIS A 271 12.58 14.48 -7.59
N LYS A 272 11.47 14.36 -8.35
CA LYS A 272 11.27 13.30 -9.35
C LYS A 272 11.39 11.88 -8.78
N MET A 273 10.83 11.68 -7.58
CA MET A 273 10.81 10.41 -6.88
C MET A 273 9.43 9.75 -6.97
N LEU A 274 9.43 8.43 -7.21
CA LEU A 274 8.24 7.58 -7.23
C LEU A 274 7.83 7.21 -5.81
N LEU A 275 6.54 6.90 -5.62
CA LEU A 275 6.00 6.42 -4.35
C LEU A 275 5.12 5.19 -4.55
N ASP A 276 5.26 4.26 -3.61
CA ASP A 276 4.38 3.14 -3.32
C ASP A 276 4.03 3.18 -1.83
N PHE A 277 2.75 3.13 -1.49
CA PHE A 277 2.29 3.22 -0.10
C PHE A 277 1.77 1.87 0.38
N HIS A 278 2.33 1.38 1.49
CA HIS A 278 1.93 0.17 2.20
C HIS A 278 1.37 0.47 3.60
N GLY A 279 0.67 -0.49 4.23
CA GLY A 279 -0.01 -0.23 5.50
C GLY A 279 -0.95 0.97 5.43
N VAL A 280 -1.62 1.17 4.31
CA VAL A 280 -2.34 2.38 3.93
C VAL A 280 -3.81 2.08 3.59
N PHE A 281 -4.68 3.06 3.76
CA PHE A 281 -6.07 2.97 3.29
C PHE A 281 -6.18 2.95 1.76
N LYS A 282 -7.35 2.53 1.24
CA LYS A 282 -7.65 2.49 -0.21
C LYS A 282 -7.27 3.79 -0.92
N PRO A 283 -6.91 3.74 -2.22
CA PRO A 283 -6.77 4.94 -3.04
C PRO A 283 -8.05 5.78 -3.07
N THR A 284 -7.88 7.08 -3.19
CA THR A 284 -8.97 8.05 -3.32
C THR A 284 -8.76 9.01 -4.49
N GLY A 285 -7.93 8.60 -5.45
CA GLY A 285 -7.59 9.38 -6.63
C GLY A 285 -6.35 10.26 -6.50
N LEU A 286 -5.57 10.13 -5.41
CA LEU A 286 -4.32 10.85 -5.21
C LEU A 286 -3.34 10.67 -6.38
N ASN A 287 -3.31 9.47 -6.97
CA ASN A 287 -2.49 9.13 -8.14
C ASN A 287 -2.87 9.88 -9.42
N ARG A 288 -4.04 10.51 -9.51
CA ARG A 288 -4.37 11.46 -10.58
C ARG A 288 -3.77 12.83 -10.32
N THR A 289 -3.86 13.31 -9.09
CA THR A 289 -3.34 14.61 -8.67
C THR A 289 -1.82 14.60 -8.61
N TRP A 290 -1.26 13.50 -8.12
CA TRP A 290 0.17 13.24 -7.99
C TRP A 290 0.53 11.91 -8.67
N PRO A 291 0.71 11.88 -9.99
CA PRO A 291 0.97 10.65 -10.74
C PRO A 291 2.32 9.97 -10.44
N ASN A 292 3.17 10.56 -9.62
CA ASN A 292 4.34 9.91 -9.04
C ASN A 292 4.00 8.90 -7.93
N VAL A 293 2.79 8.91 -7.40
CA VAL A 293 2.26 7.86 -6.54
C VAL A 293 1.75 6.75 -7.45
N LEU A 294 2.57 5.73 -7.66
CA LEU A 294 2.29 4.67 -8.62
C LEU A 294 1.32 3.63 -8.05
N ASN A 295 1.47 3.31 -6.77
CA ASN A 295 0.79 2.17 -6.21
C ASN A 295 0.42 2.33 -4.74
N TYR A 296 -0.50 1.45 -4.30
CA TYR A 296 -1.00 1.38 -2.92
C TYR A 296 -1.28 -0.07 -2.56
N GLU A 297 -0.90 -0.49 -1.37
CA GLU A 297 -1.37 -1.75 -0.83
C GLU A 297 -2.85 -1.66 -0.44
N GLY A 298 -3.19 -1.45 0.80
CA GLY A 298 -4.57 -1.36 1.31
C GLY A 298 -5.45 -2.53 0.88
N VAL A 299 -4.91 -3.75 0.87
CA VAL A 299 -5.50 -5.00 0.40
C VAL A 299 -4.87 -6.18 1.13
N PHE A 300 -5.59 -7.28 1.29
CA PHE A 300 -5.01 -8.54 1.75
C PHE A 300 -4.22 -9.19 0.60
N GLY A 301 -2.97 -8.71 0.39
CA GLY A 301 -2.13 -9.11 -0.74
C GLY A 301 -1.56 -10.53 -0.64
N LEU A 302 -0.90 -10.99 -1.70
CA LEU A 302 -0.31 -12.33 -1.73
C LEU A 302 0.88 -12.50 -0.76
N GLU A 303 1.50 -11.43 -0.33
CA GLU A 303 2.48 -11.42 0.76
C GLU A 303 1.93 -12.10 2.04
N GLN A 304 0.63 -12.00 2.29
CA GLN A 304 -0.03 -12.65 3.42
C GLN A 304 0.15 -14.18 3.42
N LEU A 305 0.46 -14.79 2.28
CA LEU A 305 0.78 -16.22 2.18
C LEU A 305 2.05 -16.63 2.95
N LYS A 306 2.86 -15.69 3.36
CA LYS A 306 4.05 -15.93 4.21
C LYS A 306 3.65 -16.37 5.62
N TRP A 307 2.47 -15.96 6.11
CA TRP A 307 2.01 -16.18 7.50
C TRP A 307 0.51 -16.42 7.69
N SER A 308 -0.30 -16.32 6.64
CA SER A 308 -1.76 -16.52 6.76
C SER A 308 -2.13 -17.93 7.17
N ALA A 309 -3.23 -18.04 7.88
CA ALA A 309 -3.77 -19.35 8.28
C ALA A 309 -4.06 -20.25 7.07
N GLU A 310 -3.83 -21.56 7.22
CA GLU A 310 -4.10 -22.56 6.19
C GLU A 310 -5.58 -22.58 5.73
N SER A 311 -6.48 -22.14 6.60
CA SER A 311 -7.91 -22.03 6.32
C SER A 311 -8.29 -20.83 5.43
N THR A 312 -7.38 -19.89 5.18
CA THR A 312 -7.64 -18.72 4.33
C THR A 312 -7.80 -19.17 2.88
N ASP A 313 -8.95 -18.86 2.29
CA ASP A 313 -9.25 -19.19 0.89
C ASP A 313 -8.82 -18.04 -0.04
N MET A 314 -7.53 -18.04 -0.39
CA MET A 314 -6.96 -17.00 -1.26
C MET A 314 -7.51 -17.09 -2.69
N VAL A 315 -7.82 -18.28 -3.19
CA VAL A 315 -8.39 -18.43 -4.54
C VAL A 315 -9.74 -17.71 -4.64
N LYS A 316 -10.59 -17.84 -3.62
CA LYS A 316 -11.85 -17.09 -3.56
C LYS A 316 -11.60 -15.58 -3.39
N TYR A 317 -10.61 -15.22 -2.57
CA TYR A 317 -10.27 -13.82 -2.35
C TYR A 317 -9.81 -13.16 -3.65
N ASP A 318 -8.88 -13.77 -4.39
CA ASP A 318 -8.33 -13.27 -5.65
C ASP A 318 -9.41 -12.95 -6.70
N VAL A 319 -10.44 -13.80 -6.80
CA VAL A 319 -11.55 -13.59 -7.76
C VAL A 319 -12.66 -12.68 -7.21
N THR A 320 -12.58 -12.25 -5.97
CA THR A 320 -13.55 -11.35 -5.32
C THR A 320 -13.01 -9.93 -5.21
N MET A 321 -11.76 -9.80 -4.86
CA MET A 321 -11.09 -8.54 -4.58
C MET A 321 -11.14 -7.53 -5.74
N PRO A 322 -11.01 -7.93 -7.03
CA PRO A 322 -11.08 -6.98 -8.13
C PRO A 322 -12.39 -6.21 -8.19
N PHE A 323 -13.49 -6.83 -7.82
CA PHE A 323 -14.82 -6.23 -7.83
C PHE A 323 -15.10 -5.30 -6.64
N ILE A 324 -14.20 -5.26 -5.68
CA ILE A 324 -14.32 -4.45 -4.45
C ILE A 324 -13.16 -3.45 -4.38
N ARG A 325 -11.94 -3.95 -4.14
CA ARG A 325 -10.77 -3.12 -3.87
C ARG A 325 -10.33 -2.31 -5.09
N MET A 326 -10.32 -2.91 -6.28
CA MET A 326 -9.83 -2.24 -7.49
C MET A 326 -10.76 -1.14 -7.98
N VAL A 327 -12.03 -1.11 -7.56
CA VAL A 327 -12.94 0.02 -7.81
C VAL A 327 -12.41 1.33 -7.22
N ALA A 328 -11.61 1.26 -6.17
CA ALA A 328 -10.98 2.44 -5.56
C ALA A 328 -9.74 2.92 -6.32
N GLY A 329 -9.06 2.06 -7.08
CA GLY A 329 -7.85 2.43 -7.84
C GLY A 329 -6.76 1.36 -7.81
N PRO A 330 -5.53 1.70 -8.24
CA PRO A 330 -4.40 0.77 -8.38
C PRO A 330 -4.08 0.07 -7.05
N MET A 331 -3.38 -1.05 -7.17
CA MET A 331 -3.15 -1.95 -6.04
C MET A 331 -1.79 -2.64 -6.18
N ASP A 332 -0.95 -2.52 -5.14
CA ASP A 332 0.18 -3.43 -4.97
C ASP A 332 -0.32 -4.72 -4.32
N TYR A 333 -0.56 -5.73 -5.14
CA TYR A 333 -1.08 -7.01 -4.69
C TYR A 333 0.03 -7.97 -4.22
N THR A 334 1.28 -7.53 -4.28
CA THR A 334 2.45 -8.30 -3.85
C THR A 334 2.53 -9.68 -4.50
N GLN A 335 2.32 -9.77 -5.82
CA GLN A 335 2.43 -11.00 -6.59
C GLN A 335 3.85 -11.55 -6.54
N GLY A 336 4.04 -12.86 -6.60
CA GLY A 336 5.39 -13.38 -6.70
C GLY A 336 5.61 -14.84 -6.33
N ALA A 337 4.75 -15.48 -5.56
CA ALA A 337 4.96 -16.87 -5.14
C ALA A 337 4.81 -17.84 -6.32
N MET A 338 5.92 -18.31 -6.86
CA MET A 338 5.94 -19.26 -7.98
C MET A 338 5.78 -20.71 -7.55
N ARG A 339 5.83 -21.02 -6.26
CA ARG A 339 5.56 -22.35 -5.71
C ARG A 339 4.06 -22.57 -5.58
N ASN A 340 3.53 -23.55 -6.30
CA ASN A 340 2.10 -23.87 -6.26
C ASN A 340 1.80 -24.85 -5.14
N ALA A 341 0.69 -24.61 -4.45
CA ALA A 341 0.15 -25.52 -3.47
C ALA A 341 -1.34 -25.75 -3.73
N SER A 342 -1.79 -26.98 -3.63
CA SER A 342 -3.21 -27.29 -3.54
C SER A 342 -3.74 -26.92 -2.15
N ARG A 343 -5.06 -26.79 -2.02
CA ARG A 343 -5.69 -26.51 -0.72
C ARG A 343 -5.27 -27.48 0.40
N GLY A 344 -4.98 -28.72 0.05
CA GLY A 344 -4.61 -29.75 1.04
C GLY A 344 -3.14 -29.75 1.46
N ASN A 345 -2.27 -29.08 0.72
CA ASN A 345 -0.83 -29.06 1.02
C ASN A 345 -0.25 -27.63 1.15
N TYR A 346 -1.10 -26.61 1.07
CA TYR A 346 -0.69 -25.24 1.39
C TYR A 346 -0.37 -25.13 2.89
N ARG A 347 0.72 -24.45 3.19
CA ARG A 347 1.06 -23.96 4.53
C ARG A 347 1.88 -22.67 4.40
N PRO A 348 1.72 -21.74 5.35
CA PRO A 348 2.52 -20.55 5.35
C PRO A 348 3.98 -20.88 5.67
N VAL A 349 4.89 -20.42 4.83
CA VAL A 349 6.34 -20.54 5.04
C VAL A 349 6.95 -19.17 4.78
N HIS A 350 7.37 -18.50 5.83
CA HIS A 350 7.83 -17.12 5.77
C HIS A 350 8.98 -16.89 4.77
N SER A 351 9.97 -17.79 4.77
CA SER A 351 11.16 -17.68 3.92
C SER A 351 10.98 -18.26 2.51
N GLU A 352 9.96 -19.05 2.28
CA GLU A 352 9.69 -19.75 1.01
C GLU A 352 8.19 -19.83 0.74
N PRO A 353 7.52 -18.71 0.51
CA PRO A 353 6.07 -18.68 0.41
C PRO A 353 5.54 -19.50 -0.76
N MET A 354 4.38 -20.09 -0.54
CA MET A 354 3.64 -20.87 -1.53
C MET A 354 2.35 -20.15 -1.90
N SER A 355 1.95 -20.20 -3.16
CA SER A 355 0.61 -19.75 -3.55
C SER A 355 -0.40 -20.87 -3.42
N GLN A 356 -1.66 -20.52 -3.16
CA GLN A 356 -2.79 -21.41 -3.35
C GLN A 356 -3.24 -21.36 -4.82
N GLY A 357 -3.36 -22.50 -5.48
CA GLY A 357 -3.84 -22.59 -6.85
C GLY A 357 -2.74 -22.86 -7.88
N THR A 358 -3.02 -22.61 -9.13
CA THR A 358 -2.16 -22.94 -10.25
C THR A 358 -1.28 -21.77 -10.69
N ARG A 359 -0.19 -22.06 -11.42
CA ARG A 359 0.65 -21.03 -12.05
C ARG A 359 -0.13 -20.11 -13.00
N CYS A 360 -1.15 -20.66 -13.68
CA CYS A 360 -1.98 -19.85 -14.57
C CYS A 360 -2.71 -18.72 -13.84
N ARG A 361 -3.15 -18.97 -12.63
CA ARG A 361 -3.75 -17.93 -11.78
C ARG A 361 -2.76 -16.82 -11.49
N GLN A 362 -1.54 -17.15 -11.07
CA GLN A 362 -0.50 -16.17 -10.77
C GLN A 362 -0.11 -15.35 -11.99
N LEU A 363 0.02 -15.98 -13.16
CA LEU A 363 0.29 -15.26 -14.41
C LEU A 363 -0.83 -14.28 -14.78
N ALA A 364 -2.08 -14.57 -14.42
CA ALA A 364 -3.19 -13.64 -14.62
C ALA A 364 -3.19 -12.46 -13.64
N GLU A 365 -2.49 -12.56 -12.52
CA GLU A 365 -2.34 -11.51 -11.52
C GLU A 365 -1.25 -10.48 -11.89
N TYR A 366 -0.28 -10.87 -12.75
CA TYR A 366 0.72 -9.97 -13.32
C TYR A 366 0.16 -9.15 -14.50
#